data_c113d25d8ad82135afa244ddd072cb7d
#
_entry.id   c113d25d8ad82135afa244ddd072cb7d
#
_cell.length_a   1.000
_cell.length_b   1.000
_cell.length_c   1.000
_cell.angle_alpha   90.00
_cell.angle_beta   90.00
_cell.angle_gamma   90.00
#
_symmetry.space_group_name_H-M   'P 1'
#
loop_
_entity.id
_entity.type
_entity.pdbx_description
1 polymer ?
#
loop_
_entity_poly.entity_id
_entity_poly.type
_entity_poly.pdbx_seq_one_letter_code
_entity_poly.pdbx_strand_id
1 'polypeptide(L)'
;PVCLKVVEKLCAGKYPKQVIGSGEAARIMTGAPIPNGADTVVKQEDTDYGEGIVQIYRSQNPYDHYCPQGEDFLAGEKLLTKGLRMDAIRIGIAASAGCDRIRVVKKVRVAVLTTGSELAKPGTKLRPGQIYDSSLYLISERIRELGGEVVRMNSVLDEPEILKGRLREAARCADLIVTTGGVSVGEKDLTRQVLSQMGADKVFDRVFVKPGSPTALFRLEETPVFALSGNPFAATVHMELLVRAAIARWYGCDELFPHEKRGFLLSNFGKSAVSDRYIRGTESGGRILLPNGKERSGILSSMNGCNCLVKIEQGRANLREGERVCYIKI
;
A
#
# COMPACT_ATOMS: atom_id res chain seq x y z
N PRO A 1 35.16 -33.35 -30.01
CA PRO A 1 34.69 -32.17 -30.73
C PRO A 1 33.98 -32.59 -32.02
N VAL A 2 32.91 -31.87 -32.37
CA VAL A 2 32.16 -32.09 -33.62
C VAL A 2 32.21 -30.79 -34.44
N CYS A 3 32.34 -30.95 -35.78
CA CYS A 3 32.29 -29.78 -36.69
C CYS A 3 30.94 -29.73 -37.37
N LEU A 4 30.26 -28.57 -37.30
CA LEU A 4 28.97 -28.33 -37.92
C LEU A 4 29.08 -27.15 -38.89
N LYS A 5 28.38 -27.24 -40.02
CA LYS A 5 28.25 -26.17 -41.00
C LYS A 5 27.30 -25.09 -40.48
N VAL A 6 27.72 -23.85 -40.41
CA VAL A 6 26.86 -22.73 -40.05
C VAL A 6 26.06 -22.28 -41.28
N VAL A 7 24.74 -22.54 -41.28
CA VAL A 7 23.87 -22.26 -42.43
C VAL A 7 23.12 -20.94 -42.31
N GLU A 8 22.97 -20.42 -41.11
CA GLU A 8 22.27 -19.15 -40.87
C GLU A 8 22.85 -18.42 -39.65
N LYS A 9 22.75 -17.07 -39.66
CA LYS A 9 23.06 -16.18 -38.52
C LYS A 9 21.85 -15.39 -38.15
N LEU A 10 21.37 -15.54 -36.91
CA LEU A 10 20.11 -15.00 -36.41
C LEU A 10 20.32 -14.02 -35.25
N CYS A 11 19.73 -12.84 -35.38
CA CYS A 11 19.63 -11.86 -34.31
C CYS A 11 18.22 -11.86 -33.72
N ALA A 12 18.07 -11.35 -32.51
CA ALA A 12 16.75 -11.10 -31.93
C ALA A 12 15.86 -10.27 -32.89
N GLY A 13 14.58 -10.64 -32.96
CA GLY A 13 13.61 -10.01 -33.86
C GLY A 13 13.66 -10.47 -35.33
N LYS A 14 14.57 -11.40 -35.69
CA LYS A 14 14.59 -12.06 -36.99
C LYS A 14 14.02 -13.46 -36.87
N TYR A 15 13.21 -13.90 -37.85
CA TYR A 15 12.67 -15.24 -37.89
C TYR A 15 13.60 -16.15 -38.75
N PRO A 16 13.86 -17.42 -38.33
CA PRO A 16 14.68 -18.34 -39.08
C PRO A 16 14.11 -18.61 -40.49
N LYS A 17 14.99 -18.72 -41.49
CA LYS A 17 14.63 -19.05 -42.86
C LYS A 17 15.05 -20.47 -43.23
N GLN A 18 16.02 -21.02 -42.48
CA GLN A 18 16.55 -22.36 -42.71
C GLN A 18 16.03 -23.35 -41.66
N VAL A 19 15.87 -24.59 -42.05
CA VAL A 19 15.69 -25.72 -41.15
C VAL A 19 17.05 -26.34 -40.94
N ILE A 20 17.44 -26.55 -39.68
CA ILE A 20 18.75 -27.14 -39.35
C ILE A 20 18.69 -28.66 -39.54
N GLY A 21 19.56 -29.15 -40.44
CA GLY A 21 19.71 -30.58 -40.71
C GLY A 21 20.88 -31.21 -39.92
N SER A 22 21.03 -32.51 -40.06
CA SER A 22 22.17 -33.23 -39.49
C SER A 22 23.52 -32.64 -40.01
N GLY A 23 24.46 -32.35 -39.14
CA GLY A 23 25.73 -31.73 -39.49
C GLY A 23 25.70 -30.22 -39.69
N GLU A 24 24.58 -29.58 -39.42
CA GLU A 24 24.37 -28.13 -39.53
C GLU A 24 24.14 -27.45 -38.20
N ALA A 25 24.40 -26.16 -38.14
CA ALA A 25 24.10 -25.29 -37.03
C ALA A 25 23.66 -23.90 -37.51
N ALA A 26 22.95 -23.16 -36.66
CA ALA A 26 22.76 -21.74 -36.83
C ALA A 26 23.49 -20.99 -35.72
N ARG A 27 24.10 -19.87 -36.08
CA ARG A 27 24.65 -18.94 -35.10
C ARG A 27 23.54 -18.01 -34.65
N ILE A 28 23.17 -18.06 -33.37
CA ILE A 28 22.10 -17.26 -32.82
C ILE A 28 22.62 -16.29 -31.77
N MET A 29 21.95 -15.16 -31.63
CA MET A 29 22.15 -14.20 -30.53
C MET A 29 21.08 -14.40 -29.47
N THR A 30 21.37 -14.02 -28.23
CA THR A 30 20.40 -14.05 -27.11
C THR A 30 19.08 -13.37 -27.54
N GLY A 31 17.96 -14.04 -27.31
CA GLY A 31 16.64 -13.59 -27.72
C GLY A 31 16.27 -13.88 -29.18
N ALA A 32 17.13 -14.53 -29.96
CA ALA A 32 16.76 -15.02 -31.27
C ALA A 32 15.91 -16.30 -31.14
N PRO A 33 14.90 -16.49 -32.03
CA PRO A 33 14.14 -17.74 -32.06
C PRO A 33 15.03 -18.90 -32.54
N ILE A 34 14.80 -20.07 -31.98
CA ILE A 34 15.54 -21.30 -32.33
C ILE A 34 14.98 -21.83 -33.67
N PRO A 35 15.84 -22.10 -34.67
CA PRO A 35 15.41 -22.66 -35.93
C PRO A 35 14.80 -24.04 -35.76
N ASN A 36 13.83 -24.39 -36.62
CA ASN A 36 13.31 -25.73 -36.68
C ASN A 36 14.44 -26.75 -37.00
N GLY A 37 14.44 -27.89 -36.35
CA GLY A 37 15.44 -28.94 -36.47
C GLY A 37 16.59 -28.85 -35.47
N ALA A 38 16.76 -27.70 -34.80
CA ALA A 38 17.67 -27.57 -33.67
C ALA A 38 16.93 -27.86 -32.36
N ASP A 39 17.56 -28.63 -31.48
CA ASP A 39 17.01 -29.10 -30.20
C ASP A 39 17.82 -28.64 -28.99
N THR A 40 18.94 -27.95 -29.19
CA THR A 40 19.79 -27.45 -28.12
C THR A 40 20.54 -26.19 -28.53
N VAL A 41 21.04 -25.43 -27.55
CA VAL A 41 21.90 -24.25 -27.77
C VAL A 41 23.24 -24.48 -27.09
N VAL A 42 24.31 -24.40 -27.87
CA VAL A 42 25.69 -24.44 -27.37
C VAL A 42 26.18 -23.02 -27.12
N LYS A 43 26.75 -22.76 -25.94
CA LYS A 43 27.34 -21.47 -25.63
C LYS A 43 28.53 -21.22 -26.54
N GLN A 44 28.72 -19.98 -26.99
CA GLN A 44 29.78 -19.60 -27.90
C GLN A 44 31.19 -19.87 -27.30
N GLU A 45 31.34 -19.82 -25.98
CA GLU A 45 32.54 -20.11 -25.23
C GLU A 45 32.95 -21.59 -25.30
N ASP A 46 32.03 -22.50 -25.63
CA ASP A 46 32.30 -23.92 -25.83
C ASP A 46 32.53 -24.26 -27.30
N THR A 47 32.89 -23.27 -28.13
CA THR A 47 33.16 -23.41 -29.58
C THR A 47 34.45 -22.70 -29.98
N ASP A 48 34.91 -22.91 -31.23
CA ASP A 48 36.01 -22.18 -31.85
C ASP A 48 35.64 -20.82 -32.47
N TYR A 49 34.41 -20.37 -32.26
CA TYR A 49 33.86 -19.14 -32.86
C TYR A 49 33.78 -19.16 -34.40
N GLY A 50 33.88 -20.31 -35.05
CA GLY A 50 33.81 -20.43 -36.51
C GLY A 50 32.58 -19.81 -37.12
N GLU A 51 32.73 -19.10 -38.28
CA GLU A 51 31.61 -18.40 -38.91
C GLU A 51 30.96 -19.25 -40.02
N GLY A 52 31.68 -20.05 -40.75
CA GLY A 52 31.16 -20.94 -41.79
C GLY A 52 31.09 -22.40 -41.37
N ILE A 53 32.05 -22.84 -40.59
CA ILE A 53 32.08 -24.13 -39.91
C ILE A 53 32.42 -23.83 -38.47
N VAL A 54 31.69 -24.39 -37.53
CA VAL A 54 31.92 -24.22 -36.09
C VAL A 54 32.34 -25.57 -35.49
N GLN A 55 33.41 -25.56 -34.68
CA GLN A 55 33.83 -26.71 -33.90
C GLN A 55 33.27 -26.61 -32.48
N ILE A 56 32.51 -27.60 -32.04
CA ILE A 56 31.91 -27.69 -30.73
C ILE A 56 32.75 -28.60 -29.86
N TYR A 57 33.15 -28.11 -28.69
CA TYR A 57 34.07 -28.81 -27.79
C TYR A 57 33.39 -29.69 -26.76
N ARG A 58 32.11 -29.43 -26.47
CA ARG A 58 31.35 -30.13 -25.44
C ARG A 58 30.02 -30.66 -25.97
N SER A 59 29.70 -31.86 -25.58
CA SER A 59 28.37 -32.44 -25.74
C SER A 59 27.33 -31.66 -24.92
N GLN A 60 26.16 -31.45 -25.47
CA GLN A 60 24.99 -30.85 -24.79
C GLN A 60 23.86 -31.89 -24.72
N ASN A 61 22.98 -31.74 -23.73
CA ASN A 61 21.75 -32.51 -23.72
C ASN A 61 20.68 -31.80 -24.58
N PRO A 62 19.69 -32.53 -25.08
CA PRO A 62 18.53 -31.90 -25.69
C PRO A 62 17.90 -30.88 -24.77
N TYR A 63 17.56 -29.71 -25.33
CA TYR A 63 16.95 -28.56 -24.65
C TYR A 63 17.86 -27.81 -23.66
N ASP A 64 19.16 -28.10 -23.62
CA ASP A 64 20.10 -27.26 -22.88
C ASP A 64 20.10 -25.84 -23.46
N HIS A 65 20.00 -24.84 -22.58
CA HIS A 65 19.97 -23.40 -22.91
C HIS A 65 18.84 -23.00 -23.89
N TYR A 66 17.82 -23.82 -23.99
CA TYR A 66 16.64 -23.66 -24.82
C TYR A 66 15.48 -23.14 -23.98
N CYS A 67 14.86 -22.04 -24.42
CA CYS A 67 13.62 -21.52 -23.80
C CYS A 67 12.42 -21.99 -24.63
N PRO A 68 11.66 -23.00 -24.20
CA PRO A 68 10.52 -23.49 -24.96
C PRO A 68 9.37 -22.47 -24.95
N GLN A 69 8.55 -22.52 -25.99
CA GLN A 69 7.32 -21.73 -26.02
C GLN A 69 6.44 -22.08 -24.81
N GLY A 70 6.04 -21.09 -24.04
CA GLY A 70 5.20 -21.27 -22.86
C GLY A 70 5.99 -21.50 -21.56
N GLU A 71 7.32 -21.32 -21.55
CA GLU A 71 8.13 -21.42 -20.33
C GLU A 71 7.73 -20.38 -19.27
N ASP A 72 7.43 -19.16 -19.69
CA ASP A 72 6.99 -18.10 -18.75
C ASP A 72 5.51 -18.28 -18.37
N PHE A 73 4.63 -18.48 -19.34
CA PHE A 73 3.21 -18.79 -19.14
C PHE A 73 2.56 -19.41 -20.37
N LEU A 74 1.50 -20.15 -20.16
CA LEU A 74 0.76 -20.83 -21.21
C LEU A 74 -0.44 -20.01 -21.72
N ALA A 75 -0.84 -20.25 -22.97
CA ALA A 75 -2.06 -19.66 -23.49
C ALA A 75 -3.28 -20.08 -22.68
N GLY A 76 -4.07 -19.10 -22.20
CA GLY A 76 -5.23 -19.33 -21.34
C GLY A 76 -4.91 -19.39 -19.84
N GLU A 77 -3.64 -19.31 -19.46
CA GLU A 77 -3.25 -19.22 -18.06
C GLU A 77 -3.71 -17.90 -17.44
N LYS A 78 -4.21 -17.97 -16.19
CA LYS A 78 -4.69 -16.82 -15.45
C LYS A 78 -3.56 -16.16 -14.68
N LEU A 79 -2.91 -15.15 -15.25
CA LEU A 79 -1.76 -14.47 -14.67
C LEU A 79 -2.12 -13.49 -13.54
N LEU A 80 -3.26 -12.79 -13.67
CA LEU A 80 -3.71 -11.80 -12.69
C LEU A 80 -5.16 -12.05 -12.28
N THR A 81 -5.49 -11.74 -11.03
CA THR A 81 -6.84 -11.88 -10.48
C THR A 81 -7.40 -10.55 -10.03
N LYS A 82 -8.72 -10.44 -9.93
CA LYS A 82 -9.40 -9.27 -9.36
C LYS A 82 -8.98 -9.09 -7.89
N GLY A 83 -8.83 -7.83 -7.47
CA GLY A 83 -8.48 -7.47 -6.09
C GLY A 83 -6.98 -7.33 -5.82
N LEU A 84 -6.13 -7.60 -6.80
CA LEU A 84 -4.69 -7.36 -6.68
C LEU A 84 -4.36 -5.86 -6.83
N ARG A 85 -3.41 -5.39 -6.03
CA ARG A 85 -2.81 -4.08 -6.23
C ARG A 85 -1.86 -4.15 -7.43
N MET A 86 -2.02 -3.27 -8.42
CA MET A 86 -1.13 -3.21 -9.58
C MET A 86 0.19 -2.54 -9.20
N ASP A 87 1.21 -3.36 -9.01
CA ASP A 87 2.60 -2.95 -8.82
C ASP A 87 3.42 -3.06 -10.13
N ALA A 88 4.69 -2.69 -10.08
CA ALA A 88 5.57 -2.72 -11.25
C ALA A 88 5.69 -4.14 -11.86
N ILE A 89 5.74 -5.18 -11.04
CA ILE A 89 5.86 -6.57 -11.49
C ILE A 89 4.58 -7.00 -12.22
N ARG A 90 3.43 -6.76 -11.62
CA ARG A 90 2.11 -7.11 -12.22
C ARG A 90 1.84 -6.33 -13.51
N ILE A 91 2.30 -5.08 -13.59
CA ILE A 91 2.25 -4.30 -14.83
C ILE A 91 3.16 -4.93 -15.89
N GLY A 92 4.38 -5.35 -15.52
CA GLY A 92 5.31 -6.05 -16.41
C GLY A 92 4.73 -7.36 -16.94
N ILE A 93 4.12 -8.19 -16.08
CA ILE A 93 3.45 -9.44 -16.46
C ILE A 93 2.30 -9.17 -17.45
N ALA A 94 1.49 -8.15 -17.20
CA ALA A 94 0.42 -7.81 -18.13
C ALA A 94 0.96 -7.34 -19.49
N ALA A 95 2.03 -6.56 -19.49
CA ALA A 95 2.68 -6.09 -20.70
C ALA A 95 3.33 -7.25 -21.47
N SER A 96 3.97 -8.23 -20.81
CA SER A 96 4.55 -9.42 -21.46
C SER A 96 3.48 -10.30 -22.11
N ALA A 97 2.26 -10.31 -21.55
CA ALA A 97 1.09 -10.95 -22.14
C ALA A 97 0.42 -10.15 -23.26
N GLY A 98 0.99 -9.01 -23.68
CA GLY A 98 0.46 -8.16 -24.75
C GLY A 98 -0.71 -7.25 -24.37
N CYS A 99 -0.98 -7.06 -23.06
CA CYS A 99 -2.07 -6.20 -22.62
C CYS A 99 -1.61 -4.72 -22.61
N ASP A 100 -2.20 -3.90 -23.50
CA ASP A 100 -2.01 -2.44 -23.54
C ASP A 100 -2.93 -1.69 -22.55
N ARG A 101 -4.03 -2.33 -22.14
CA ARG A 101 -5.04 -1.77 -21.23
C ARG A 101 -5.54 -2.81 -20.25
N ILE A 102 -5.67 -2.39 -18.99
CA ILE A 102 -6.19 -3.22 -17.91
C ILE A 102 -7.37 -2.49 -17.26
N ARG A 103 -8.45 -3.22 -16.98
CA ARG A 103 -9.56 -2.68 -16.18
C ARG A 103 -9.18 -2.66 -14.72
N VAL A 104 -9.19 -1.48 -14.12
CA VAL A 104 -8.89 -1.27 -12.69
C VAL A 104 -10.08 -0.62 -11.98
N VAL A 105 -10.16 -0.76 -10.66
CA VAL A 105 -11.14 -0.05 -9.85
C VAL A 105 -10.82 1.45 -9.87
N LYS A 106 -11.84 2.29 -10.03
CA LYS A 106 -11.70 3.75 -9.95
C LYS A 106 -11.12 4.15 -8.61
N LYS A 107 -10.19 5.11 -8.61
CA LYS A 107 -9.64 5.66 -7.37
C LYS A 107 -10.74 6.23 -6.49
N VAL A 108 -10.72 5.88 -5.20
CA VAL A 108 -11.60 6.50 -4.20
C VAL A 108 -11.20 7.97 -4.04
N ARG A 109 -12.16 8.86 -4.20
CA ARG A 109 -11.98 10.30 -4.01
C ARG A 109 -12.25 10.65 -2.56
N VAL A 110 -11.29 11.24 -1.88
CA VAL A 110 -11.39 11.54 -0.45
C VAL A 110 -11.23 13.03 -0.21
N ALA A 111 -12.13 13.60 0.59
CA ALA A 111 -11.97 14.93 1.15
C ALA A 111 -11.42 14.83 2.58
N VAL A 112 -10.41 15.63 2.90
CA VAL A 112 -9.80 15.72 4.25
C VAL A 112 -10.05 17.11 4.80
N LEU A 113 -10.71 17.19 5.94
CA LEU A 113 -11.02 18.42 6.64
C LEU A 113 -10.47 18.37 8.06
N THR A 114 -9.69 19.36 8.47
CA THR A 114 -9.27 19.51 9.87
C THR A 114 -10.00 20.67 10.50
N THR A 115 -10.44 20.53 11.75
CA THR A 115 -11.10 21.60 12.50
C THR A 115 -10.31 21.94 13.74
N GLY A 116 -10.18 23.24 14.02
CA GLY A 116 -9.49 23.76 15.17
C GLY A 116 -9.12 25.23 14.98
N SER A 117 -9.58 26.10 15.87
CA SER A 117 -9.20 27.52 15.86
C SER A 117 -7.73 27.76 16.18
N GLU A 118 -7.07 26.77 16.80
CA GLU A 118 -5.63 26.77 17.07
C GLU A 118 -4.78 26.40 15.84
N LEU A 119 -5.38 25.86 14.76
CA LEU A 119 -4.65 25.33 13.62
C LEU A 119 -4.17 26.46 12.70
N ALA A 120 -2.91 26.41 12.34
CA ALA A 120 -2.28 27.32 11.40
C ALA A 120 -1.62 26.55 10.24
N LYS A 121 -1.65 27.11 9.05
CA LYS A 121 -1.00 26.52 7.88
C LYS A 121 0.53 26.50 8.09
N PRO A 122 1.24 25.41 7.80
CA PRO A 122 2.70 25.38 7.76
C PRO A 122 3.27 26.49 6.88
N GLY A 123 4.38 27.10 7.33
CA GLY A 123 5.00 28.25 6.67
C GLY A 123 4.45 29.61 7.10
N THR A 124 3.36 29.68 7.87
CA THR A 124 2.86 30.95 8.45
C THR A 124 3.45 31.19 9.84
N LYS A 125 3.57 32.47 10.25
CA LYS A 125 4.00 32.81 11.61
C LYS A 125 2.88 32.46 12.61
N LEU A 126 3.21 31.66 13.63
CA LEU A 126 2.26 31.30 14.68
C LEU A 126 1.92 32.49 15.58
N ARG A 127 0.65 32.62 15.93
CA ARG A 127 0.18 33.49 17.02
C ARG A 127 0.21 32.71 18.35
N PRO A 128 0.22 33.38 19.51
CA PRO A 128 0.07 32.70 20.79
C PRO A 128 -1.16 31.76 20.79
N GLY A 129 -0.97 30.53 21.24
CA GLY A 129 -2.02 29.49 21.26
C GLY A 129 -2.21 28.71 19.97
N GLN A 130 -1.53 29.05 18.87
CA GLN A 130 -1.60 28.31 17.63
C GLN A 130 -0.54 27.19 17.51
N ILE A 131 -0.90 26.17 16.76
CA ILE A 131 -0.02 25.07 16.34
C ILE A 131 -0.15 24.86 14.83
N TYR A 132 0.86 24.27 14.20
CA TYR A 132 0.73 23.89 12.79
C TYR A 132 -0.17 22.68 12.61
N ASP A 133 -1.02 22.75 11.59
CA ASP A 133 -1.88 21.64 11.19
C ASP A 133 -1.06 20.54 10.55
N SER A 134 -0.66 19.57 11.34
CA SER A 134 0.06 18.37 10.84
C SER A 134 -0.87 17.26 10.42
N SER A 135 -2.08 17.17 10.99
CA SER A 135 -3.05 16.11 10.73
C SER A 135 -3.58 16.16 9.30
N LEU A 136 -3.81 17.35 8.76
CA LEU A 136 -4.26 17.54 7.38
C LEU A 136 -3.31 16.87 6.38
N TYR A 137 -2.02 17.10 6.53
CA TYR A 137 -0.99 16.54 5.65
C TYR A 137 -0.80 15.05 5.88
N LEU A 138 -0.67 14.62 7.13
CA LEU A 138 -0.47 13.23 7.50
C LEU A 138 -1.58 12.33 6.94
N ILE A 139 -2.85 12.68 7.17
CA ILE A 139 -3.98 11.90 6.69
C ILE A 139 -4.07 11.94 5.16
N SER A 140 -3.83 13.10 4.55
CA SER A 140 -3.88 13.24 3.10
C SER A 140 -2.80 12.41 2.40
N GLU A 141 -1.57 12.43 2.88
CA GLU A 141 -0.48 11.61 2.31
C GLU A 141 -0.76 10.12 2.52
N ARG A 142 -1.25 9.74 3.70
CA ARG A 142 -1.59 8.34 3.94
C ARG A 142 -2.68 7.82 3.00
N ILE A 143 -3.68 8.64 2.69
CA ILE A 143 -4.71 8.30 1.69
C ILE A 143 -4.07 8.09 0.31
N ARG A 144 -3.11 8.94 -0.10
CA ARG A 144 -2.40 8.80 -1.38
C ARG A 144 -1.55 7.53 -1.44
N GLU A 145 -0.84 7.19 -0.37
CA GLU A 145 -0.08 5.93 -0.24
C GLU A 145 -0.97 4.70 -0.38
N LEU A 146 -2.21 4.77 0.11
CA LEU A 146 -3.22 3.73 -0.06
C LEU A 146 -3.88 3.71 -1.45
N GLY A 147 -3.43 4.59 -2.36
CA GLY A 147 -3.92 4.68 -3.73
C GLY A 147 -5.16 5.54 -3.92
N GLY A 148 -5.64 6.23 -2.87
CA GLY A 148 -6.76 7.17 -2.95
C GLY A 148 -6.36 8.51 -3.61
N GLU A 149 -7.36 9.24 -4.06
CA GLU A 149 -7.22 10.59 -4.61
C GLU A 149 -7.76 11.60 -3.59
N VAL A 150 -6.91 12.50 -3.11
CA VAL A 150 -7.35 13.58 -2.21
C VAL A 150 -7.87 14.74 -3.06
N VAL A 151 -9.18 14.86 -3.16
CA VAL A 151 -9.86 15.87 -3.99
C VAL A 151 -10.06 17.19 -3.29
N ARG A 152 -10.02 17.22 -1.94
CA ARG A 152 -10.07 18.43 -1.11
C ARG A 152 -9.22 18.28 0.13
N MET A 153 -8.51 19.35 0.47
CA MET A 153 -7.71 19.52 1.70
C MET A 153 -8.03 20.89 2.30
N ASN A 154 -8.71 20.94 3.43
CA ASN A 154 -9.05 22.21 4.07
C ASN A 154 -8.88 22.14 5.58
N SER A 155 -8.20 23.14 6.15
CA SER A 155 -8.31 23.50 7.56
C SER A 155 -9.47 24.46 7.73
N VAL A 156 -10.38 24.16 8.64
CA VAL A 156 -11.67 24.85 8.84
C VAL A 156 -11.71 25.40 10.25
N LEU A 157 -12.17 26.64 10.40
CA LEU A 157 -12.42 27.22 11.72
C LEU A 157 -13.53 26.48 12.46
N ASP A 158 -13.49 26.50 13.79
CA ASP A 158 -14.51 25.89 14.65
C ASP A 158 -15.82 26.73 14.65
N GLU A 159 -16.35 26.98 13.45
CA GLU A 159 -17.60 27.69 13.21
C GLU A 159 -18.60 26.74 12.51
N PRO A 160 -19.81 26.54 13.11
CA PRO A 160 -20.80 25.57 12.59
C PRO A 160 -21.15 25.76 11.12
N GLU A 161 -21.45 26.98 10.70
CA GLU A 161 -21.89 27.25 9.31
C GLU A 161 -20.74 27.11 8.30
N ILE A 162 -19.49 27.42 8.69
CA ILE A 162 -18.33 27.20 7.83
C ILE A 162 -18.11 25.70 7.66
N LEU A 163 -18.10 24.93 8.74
CA LEU A 163 -17.93 23.47 8.68
C LEU A 163 -19.03 22.81 7.86
N LYS A 164 -20.29 23.22 8.05
CA LYS A 164 -21.45 22.75 7.31
C LYS A 164 -21.31 23.00 5.80
N GLY A 165 -20.87 24.20 5.42
CA GLY A 165 -20.60 24.55 4.03
C GLY A 165 -19.52 23.65 3.43
N ARG A 166 -18.41 23.43 4.14
CA ARG A 166 -17.30 22.58 3.67
C ARG A 166 -17.68 21.10 3.57
N LEU A 167 -18.48 20.59 4.50
CA LEU A 167 -18.99 19.21 4.43
C LEU A 167 -19.91 19.01 3.22
N ARG A 168 -20.80 19.97 2.93
CA ARG A 168 -21.65 19.92 1.72
C ARG A 168 -20.81 19.94 0.43
N GLU A 169 -19.82 20.82 0.34
CA GLU A 169 -18.90 20.86 -0.81
C GLU A 169 -18.12 19.55 -0.96
N ALA A 170 -17.65 18.97 0.14
CA ALA A 170 -16.94 17.71 0.17
C ALA A 170 -17.83 16.55 -0.30
N ALA A 171 -19.07 16.44 0.19
CA ALA A 171 -20.01 15.38 -0.17
C ALA A 171 -20.35 15.37 -1.68
N ARG A 172 -20.30 16.53 -2.34
CA ARG A 172 -20.56 16.63 -3.80
C ARG A 172 -19.43 16.08 -4.68
N CYS A 173 -18.21 16.01 -4.16
CA CYS A 173 -17.04 15.67 -4.99
C CYS A 173 -16.23 14.48 -4.48
N ALA A 174 -16.45 14.02 -3.27
CA ALA A 174 -15.72 12.92 -2.65
C ALA A 174 -16.62 11.69 -2.47
N ASP A 175 -16.00 10.52 -2.54
CA ASP A 175 -16.65 9.23 -2.26
C ASP A 175 -16.55 8.88 -0.76
N LEU A 176 -15.68 9.59 -0.02
CA LEU A 176 -15.41 9.44 1.40
C LEU A 176 -14.87 10.75 1.98
N ILE A 177 -15.32 11.11 3.19
CA ILE A 177 -14.84 12.29 3.91
C ILE A 177 -14.12 11.84 5.18
N VAL A 178 -12.96 12.41 5.46
CA VAL A 178 -12.25 12.25 6.74
C VAL A 178 -12.17 13.63 7.39
N THR A 179 -12.66 13.75 8.63
CA THR A 179 -12.45 14.95 9.44
C THR A 179 -11.56 14.63 10.61
N THR A 180 -10.75 15.60 11.07
CA THR A 180 -10.00 15.51 12.34
C THR A 180 -10.26 16.77 13.16
N GLY A 181 -10.40 16.62 14.49
CA GLY A 181 -10.79 17.69 15.39
C GLY A 181 -12.32 17.77 15.57
N GLY A 182 -12.75 18.61 16.52
CA GLY A 182 -14.16 18.80 16.81
C GLY A 182 -14.93 17.55 17.31
N VAL A 183 -14.23 16.49 17.75
CA VAL A 183 -14.82 15.24 18.26
C VAL A 183 -14.39 14.96 19.72
N SER A 184 -14.40 15.98 20.55
CA SER A 184 -14.11 15.83 21.99
C SER A 184 -15.36 15.47 22.77
N VAL A 185 -15.22 14.88 23.94
CA VAL A 185 -16.34 14.67 24.86
C VAL A 185 -16.81 16.01 25.43
N GLY A 186 -18.08 16.38 25.26
CA GLY A 186 -18.72 17.57 25.83
C GLY A 186 -19.18 18.61 24.82
N GLU A 187 -19.37 19.86 25.29
CA GLU A 187 -19.94 20.98 24.51
C GLU A 187 -19.15 21.41 23.27
N LYS A 188 -17.91 20.94 23.12
CA LYS A 188 -17.00 21.25 21.98
C LYS A 188 -17.02 20.21 20.87
N ASP A 189 -18.06 19.37 20.80
CA ASP A 189 -18.16 18.34 19.75
C ASP A 189 -18.84 18.90 18.47
N LEU A 190 -18.19 19.91 17.90
CA LEU A 190 -18.73 20.66 16.77
C LEU A 190 -19.03 19.76 15.56
N THR A 191 -18.13 18.84 15.22
CA THR A 191 -18.27 17.99 14.02
C THR A 191 -19.50 17.11 14.11
N ARG A 192 -19.75 16.48 15.26
CA ARG A 192 -20.94 15.63 15.46
C ARG A 192 -22.24 16.44 15.46
N GLN A 193 -22.23 17.61 16.12
CA GLN A 193 -23.39 18.50 16.16
C GLN A 193 -23.76 18.95 14.74
N VAL A 194 -22.78 19.40 13.95
CA VAL A 194 -23.01 19.85 12.58
C VAL A 194 -23.51 18.70 11.69
N LEU A 195 -22.90 17.51 11.76
CA LEU A 195 -23.35 16.34 10.99
C LEU A 195 -24.80 15.95 11.36
N SER A 196 -25.13 15.95 12.65
CA SER A 196 -26.49 15.67 13.10
C SER A 196 -27.50 16.74 12.61
N GLN A 197 -27.14 18.03 12.65
CA GLN A 197 -27.96 19.12 12.11
C GLN A 197 -28.15 19.06 10.59
N MET A 198 -27.16 18.46 9.88
CA MET A 198 -27.26 18.21 8.43
C MET A 198 -28.11 16.98 8.10
N GLY A 199 -28.65 16.27 9.09
CA GLY A 199 -29.40 15.04 8.88
C GLY A 199 -28.57 13.83 8.53
N ALA A 200 -27.25 13.83 8.85
CA ALA A 200 -26.40 12.68 8.61
C ALA A 200 -26.78 11.51 9.55
N ASP A 201 -26.89 10.31 8.98
CA ASP A 201 -27.15 9.10 9.74
C ASP A 201 -25.92 8.72 10.57
N LYS A 202 -26.11 8.59 11.88
CA LYS A 202 -25.05 8.14 12.77
C LYS A 202 -24.93 6.62 12.70
N VAL A 203 -23.76 6.13 12.24
CA VAL A 203 -23.44 4.70 12.24
C VAL A 203 -22.90 4.28 13.60
N PHE A 204 -21.90 5.01 14.11
CA PHE A 204 -21.43 4.96 15.49
C PHE A 204 -20.79 6.29 15.89
N ASP A 205 -20.73 6.59 17.19
CA ASP A 205 -20.17 7.83 17.71
C ASP A 205 -19.01 7.63 18.69
N ARG A 206 -18.64 6.39 18.93
CA ARG A 206 -17.51 6.04 19.80
C ARG A 206 -16.98 4.67 19.48
N VAL A 207 -15.67 4.49 19.68
CA VAL A 207 -14.98 3.20 19.60
C VAL A 207 -14.32 2.89 20.94
N PHE A 208 -14.26 1.62 21.31
CA PHE A 208 -13.64 1.22 22.59
C PHE A 208 -12.14 0.93 22.40
N VAL A 209 -11.45 1.93 21.82
CA VAL A 209 -10.03 1.89 21.45
C VAL A 209 -9.31 3.13 21.99
N LYS A 210 -8.09 2.99 22.47
CA LYS A 210 -7.18 4.08 22.87
C LYS A 210 -5.89 4.04 22.03
N PRO A 211 -5.38 5.25 21.63
CA PRO A 211 -6.00 6.56 21.75
C PRO A 211 -7.13 6.76 20.73
N GLY A 212 -7.96 7.77 20.95
CA GLY A 212 -8.95 8.23 19.96
C GLY A 212 -10.36 7.65 20.14
N SER A 213 -10.73 7.20 21.35
CA SER A 213 -12.10 6.68 21.63
C SER A 213 -13.26 7.54 21.08
N PRO A 214 -13.18 8.88 20.99
CA PRO A 214 -14.25 9.69 20.43
C PRO A 214 -14.38 9.63 18.90
N THR A 215 -13.74 8.71 18.22
CA THR A 215 -13.92 8.52 16.77
C THR A 215 -15.34 8.11 16.43
N ALA A 216 -15.90 8.71 15.39
CA ALA A 216 -17.28 8.47 14.94
C ALA A 216 -17.34 8.22 13.42
N LEU A 217 -18.40 7.56 13.00
CA LEU A 217 -18.77 7.37 11.60
C LEU A 217 -20.21 7.83 11.39
N PHE A 218 -20.37 8.71 10.42
CA PHE A 218 -21.66 9.16 9.92
C PHE A 218 -21.80 8.84 8.44
N ARG A 219 -23.02 8.84 7.96
CA ARG A 219 -23.35 8.83 6.53
C ARG A 219 -24.10 10.13 6.22
N LEU A 220 -23.44 11.02 5.47
CA LEU A 220 -24.06 12.25 4.98
C LEU A 220 -24.55 11.99 3.54
N GLU A 221 -25.87 11.87 3.37
CA GLU A 221 -26.47 11.34 2.16
C GLU A 221 -25.86 9.93 1.87
N GLU A 222 -25.16 9.73 0.76
CA GLU A 222 -24.51 8.47 0.46
C GLU A 222 -23.00 8.45 0.82
N THR A 223 -22.47 9.56 1.35
CA THR A 223 -21.03 9.73 1.60
C THR A 223 -20.70 9.39 3.06
N PRO A 224 -19.85 8.38 3.33
CA PRO A 224 -19.35 8.11 4.67
C PRO A 224 -18.40 9.21 5.14
N VAL A 225 -18.58 9.64 6.40
CA VAL A 225 -17.79 10.68 7.06
C VAL A 225 -17.16 10.08 8.32
N PHE A 226 -15.85 9.85 8.27
CA PHE A 226 -15.06 9.43 9.41
C PHE A 226 -14.58 10.65 10.20
N ALA A 227 -15.13 10.84 11.37
CA ALA A 227 -14.76 11.93 12.28
C ALA A 227 -13.73 11.43 13.30
N LEU A 228 -12.46 11.76 13.07
CA LEU A 228 -11.32 11.27 13.84
C LEU A 228 -10.90 12.28 14.91
N SER A 229 -10.18 11.79 15.93
CA SER A 229 -9.59 12.66 16.97
C SER A 229 -8.65 13.71 16.38
N GLY A 230 -8.63 14.93 16.96
CA GLY A 230 -7.67 15.97 16.58
C GLY A 230 -6.21 15.67 16.95
N ASN A 231 -5.95 14.76 17.91
CA ASN A 231 -4.60 14.34 18.23
C ASN A 231 -3.96 13.52 17.11
N PRO A 232 -2.82 13.90 16.54
CA PRO A 232 -2.26 13.29 15.33
C PRO A 232 -2.07 11.77 15.41
N PHE A 233 -1.51 11.24 16.50
CA PHE A 233 -1.34 9.81 16.66
C PHE A 233 -2.69 9.08 16.83
N ALA A 234 -3.64 9.67 17.52
CA ALA A 234 -4.98 9.09 17.63
C ALA A 234 -5.70 9.06 16.27
N ALA A 235 -5.56 10.12 15.47
CA ALA A 235 -6.05 10.14 14.10
C ALA A 235 -5.41 9.04 13.25
N THR A 236 -4.07 8.86 13.36
CA THR A 236 -3.35 7.78 12.65
C THR A 236 -3.88 6.40 13.03
N VAL A 237 -4.11 6.11 14.32
CA VAL A 237 -4.66 4.81 14.74
C VAL A 237 -5.98 4.53 14.04
N HIS A 238 -6.90 5.48 14.00
CA HIS A 238 -8.22 5.27 13.38
C HIS A 238 -8.19 5.41 11.85
N MET A 239 -7.22 6.15 11.30
CA MET A 239 -6.92 6.12 9.87
C MET A 239 -6.55 4.69 9.44
N GLU A 240 -5.66 4.01 10.19
CA GLU A 240 -5.23 2.65 9.88
C GLU A 240 -6.33 1.60 10.15
N LEU A 241 -7.08 1.72 11.25
CA LEU A 241 -8.09 0.74 11.62
C LEU A 241 -9.37 0.84 10.79
N LEU A 242 -9.83 2.05 10.49
CA LEU A 242 -11.16 2.29 9.93
C LEU A 242 -11.09 2.80 8.49
N VAL A 243 -10.38 3.90 8.24
CA VAL A 243 -10.36 4.54 6.92
C VAL A 243 -9.63 3.65 5.91
N ARG A 244 -8.48 3.09 6.29
CA ARG A 244 -7.75 2.12 5.46
C ARG A 244 -8.59 0.89 5.15
N ALA A 245 -9.34 0.36 6.12
CA ALA A 245 -10.25 -0.77 5.90
C ALA A 245 -11.37 -0.41 4.91
N ALA A 246 -11.93 0.81 5.01
CA ALA A 246 -12.91 1.30 4.04
C ALA A 246 -12.33 1.43 2.62
N ILE A 247 -11.12 1.96 2.49
CA ILE A 247 -10.40 2.07 1.21
C ILE A 247 -10.10 0.67 0.64
N ALA A 248 -9.61 -0.26 1.47
CA ALA A 248 -9.37 -1.65 1.07
C ALA A 248 -10.66 -2.31 0.55
N ARG A 249 -11.78 -2.07 1.23
CA ARG A 249 -13.11 -2.55 0.82
C ARG A 249 -13.57 -1.93 -0.49
N TRP A 250 -13.35 -0.63 -0.70
CA TRP A 250 -13.64 0.05 -1.95
C TRP A 250 -12.94 -0.61 -3.14
N TYR A 251 -11.66 -0.94 -2.99
CA TYR A 251 -10.88 -1.59 -4.03
C TYR A 251 -11.13 -3.09 -4.13
N GLY A 252 -11.74 -3.72 -3.13
CA GLY A 252 -11.79 -5.19 -3.02
C GLY A 252 -10.38 -5.79 -2.92
N CYS A 253 -9.43 -5.06 -2.31
CA CYS A 253 -8.03 -5.40 -2.23
C CYS A 253 -7.64 -5.83 -0.81
N ASP A 254 -7.47 -7.14 -0.61
CA ASP A 254 -7.14 -7.70 0.71
C ASP A 254 -5.74 -7.28 1.19
N GLU A 255 -4.78 -7.07 0.28
CA GLU A 255 -3.43 -6.60 0.61
C GLU A 255 -3.42 -5.24 1.34
N LEU A 256 -4.42 -4.38 1.10
CA LEU A 256 -4.57 -3.10 1.76
C LEU A 256 -5.25 -3.22 3.13
N PHE A 257 -5.95 -4.30 3.41
CA PHE A 257 -6.67 -4.47 4.67
C PHE A 257 -5.69 -4.49 5.87
N PRO A 258 -6.05 -3.89 7.03
CA PRO A 258 -5.18 -3.86 8.20
C PRO A 258 -5.16 -5.21 8.94
N HIS A 259 -4.53 -6.23 8.33
CA HIS A 259 -4.42 -7.55 8.93
C HIS A 259 -3.56 -7.55 10.19
N GLU A 260 -4.05 -8.18 11.25
CA GLU A 260 -3.29 -8.43 12.47
C GLU A 260 -2.21 -9.49 12.21
N LYS A 261 -0.98 -9.16 12.61
CA LYS A 261 0.19 -10.04 12.64
C LYS A 261 0.63 -10.26 14.09
N ARG A 262 1.49 -11.23 14.32
CA ARG A 262 2.05 -11.51 15.64
C ARG A 262 3.56 -11.33 15.64
N GLY A 263 4.07 -10.76 16.74
CA GLY A 263 5.51 -10.52 16.94
C GLY A 263 5.87 -10.52 18.41
N PHE A 264 7.15 -10.40 18.72
CA PHE A 264 7.69 -10.43 20.09
C PHE A 264 8.22 -9.06 20.49
N LEU A 265 7.86 -8.59 21.68
CA LEU A 265 8.34 -7.33 22.21
C LEU A 265 9.83 -7.40 22.55
N LEU A 266 10.57 -6.33 22.25
CA LEU A 266 11.96 -6.09 22.65
C LEU A 266 12.08 -5.14 23.84
N SER A 267 10.95 -4.75 24.46
CA SER A 267 10.92 -3.81 25.58
C SER A 267 9.66 -4.01 26.40
N ASN A 268 9.73 -3.66 27.69
CA ASN A 268 8.59 -3.72 28.59
C ASN A 268 7.58 -2.60 28.30
N PHE A 269 6.30 -2.84 28.59
CA PHE A 269 5.24 -1.83 28.57
C PHE A 269 4.37 -1.92 29.83
N GLY A 270 4.47 -0.92 30.71
CA GLY A 270 3.91 -0.95 32.06
C GLY A 270 2.52 -0.35 32.26
N LYS A 271 1.76 -0.03 31.16
CA LYS A 271 0.44 0.59 31.29
C LYS A 271 -0.68 -0.41 31.08
N SER A 272 -1.63 -0.47 32.03
CA SER A 272 -2.85 -1.26 31.87
C SER A 272 -3.76 -0.71 30.77
N ALA A 273 -4.48 -1.61 30.13
CA ALA A 273 -5.44 -1.30 29.08
C ALA A 273 -6.88 -1.55 29.55
N VAL A 274 -7.64 -0.50 29.81
CA VAL A 274 -9.08 -0.57 30.12
C VAL A 274 -9.94 -0.76 28.86
N SER A 275 -9.35 -0.57 27.69
CA SER A 275 -9.90 -0.83 26.36
C SER A 275 -8.76 -1.26 25.48
N ASP A 276 -9.02 -1.81 24.31
CA ASP A 276 -7.97 -2.08 23.35
C ASP A 276 -7.11 -0.83 23.14
N ARG A 277 -5.79 -0.99 23.28
CA ARG A 277 -4.83 0.11 23.17
C ARG A 277 -3.88 -0.17 22.03
N TYR A 278 -3.73 0.84 21.16
CA TYR A 278 -2.72 0.80 20.11
C TYR A 278 -1.55 1.71 20.47
N ILE A 279 -0.35 1.19 20.33
CA ILE A 279 0.89 1.93 20.52
C ILE A 279 1.75 1.78 19.28
N ARG A 280 2.54 2.82 18.98
CA ARG A 280 3.47 2.80 17.85
C ARG A 280 4.67 1.91 18.17
N GLY A 281 5.21 1.27 17.14
CA GLY A 281 6.38 0.41 17.26
C GLY A 281 7.15 0.30 15.95
N THR A 282 8.40 -0.18 16.06
CA THR A 282 9.21 -0.55 14.91
C THR A 282 9.35 -2.07 14.90
N GLU A 283 8.81 -2.68 13.85
CA GLU A 283 8.87 -4.14 13.64
C GLU A 283 9.95 -4.48 12.63
N SER A 284 10.78 -5.47 12.95
CA SER A 284 11.76 -6.08 12.05
C SER A 284 11.93 -7.55 12.36
N GLY A 285 11.72 -8.43 11.37
CA GLY A 285 11.87 -9.88 11.53
C GLY A 285 11.00 -10.51 12.65
N GLY A 286 9.79 -9.99 12.86
CA GLY A 286 8.88 -10.44 13.93
C GLY A 286 9.21 -9.91 15.33
N ARG A 287 10.22 -9.04 15.44
CA ARG A 287 10.62 -8.37 16.70
C ARG A 287 10.14 -6.94 16.70
N ILE A 288 9.61 -6.46 17.82
CA ILE A 288 8.95 -5.16 17.93
C ILE A 288 9.60 -4.34 19.03
N LEU A 289 10.16 -3.20 18.64
CA LEU A 289 10.70 -2.20 19.57
C LEU A 289 9.67 -1.08 19.76
N LEU A 290 9.39 -0.74 21.02
CA LEU A 290 8.53 0.39 21.37
C LEU A 290 9.39 1.64 21.58
N PRO A 291 8.93 2.85 21.18
CA PRO A 291 9.68 4.08 21.41
C PRO A 291 9.71 4.42 22.92
N ASN A 292 10.90 4.72 23.42
CA ASN A 292 11.09 5.06 24.83
C ASN A 292 10.45 6.41 25.21
N GLY A 293 9.54 6.39 26.20
CA GLY A 293 9.11 7.59 26.95
C GLY A 293 8.21 8.59 26.23
N LYS A 294 7.93 8.47 24.94
CA LYS A 294 7.12 9.42 24.14
C LYS A 294 5.79 8.84 23.68
N GLU A 295 4.95 8.37 24.63
CA GLU A 295 3.73 7.62 24.31
C GLU A 295 2.45 8.48 24.21
N ARG A 296 2.52 9.81 24.48
CA ARG A 296 1.33 10.68 24.42
C ARG A 296 0.83 10.81 22.98
N SER A 297 -0.50 10.85 22.82
CA SER A 297 -1.15 10.89 21.50
C SER A 297 -0.89 12.17 20.69
N GLY A 298 -0.47 13.24 21.33
CA GLY A 298 -0.09 14.50 20.68
C GLY A 298 1.37 14.54 20.19
N ILE A 299 2.20 13.52 20.49
CA ILE A 299 3.62 13.53 20.11
C ILE A 299 3.79 12.81 18.76
N LEU A 300 3.73 13.56 17.67
CA LEU A 300 3.87 13.01 16.33
C LEU A 300 5.31 12.57 16.02
N SER A 301 6.31 13.32 16.49
CA SER A 301 7.72 13.00 16.22
C SER A 301 8.16 11.60 16.66
N SER A 302 7.46 11.01 17.63
CA SER A 302 7.74 9.66 18.12
C SER A 302 7.26 8.55 17.16
N MET A 303 6.58 8.91 16.07
CA MET A 303 6.25 7.97 14.98
C MET A 303 7.38 7.83 13.96
N ASN A 304 8.37 8.72 14.00
CA ASN A 304 9.50 8.63 13.09
C ASN A 304 10.24 7.29 13.26
N GLY A 305 10.36 6.53 12.19
CA GLY A 305 10.92 5.17 12.19
C GLY A 305 9.97 4.06 12.67
N CYS A 306 8.74 4.39 13.11
CA CYS A 306 7.72 3.39 13.41
C CYS A 306 7.05 2.90 12.12
N ASN A 307 6.80 1.59 12.05
CA ASN A 307 6.18 0.93 10.90
C ASN A 307 5.03 -0.02 11.30
N CYS A 308 4.64 0.00 12.57
CA CYS A 308 3.52 -0.82 13.05
C CYS A 308 2.77 -0.15 14.21
N LEU A 309 1.52 -0.56 14.38
CA LEU A 309 0.70 -0.29 15.56
C LEU A 309 0.54 -1.59 16.33
N VAL A 310 1.06 -1.63 17.55
CA VAL A 310 0.98 -2.78 18.45
C VAL A 310 -0.32 -2.71 19.23
N LYS A 311 -1.11 -3.78 19.18
CA LYS A 311 -2.36 -3.91 19.94
C LYS A 311 -2.07 -4.50 21.33
N ILE A 312 -2.56 -3.83 22.33
CA ILE A 312 -2.63 -4.31 23.71
C ILE A 312 -4.11 -4.52 24.02
N GLU A 313 -4.50 -5.74 24.21
CA GLU A 313 -5.88 -6.13 24.46
C GLU A 313 -6.39 -5.58 25.79
N GLN A 314 -7.68 -5.31 25.86
CA GLN A 314 -8.34 -4.91 27.10
C GLN A 314 -8.04 -5.89 28.24
N GLY A 315 -7.82 -5.37 29.43
CA GLY A 315 -7.49 -6.15 30.65
C GLY A 315 -6.04 -6.54 30.76
N ARG A 316 -5.24 -6.41 29.70
CA ARG A 316 -3.81 -6.71 29.74
C ARG A 316 -3.01 -5.57 30.35
N ALA A 317 -2.07 -5.91 31.21
CA ALA A 317 -1.16 -4.93 31.85
C ALA A 317 0.24 -5.52 31.91
N ASN A 318 1.25 -4.64 32.02
CA ASN A 318 2.64 -5.01 32.28
C ASN A 318 3.20 -6.04 31.29
N LEU A 319 3.13 -5.73 30.00
CA LEU A 319 3.78 -6.53 28.98
C LEU A 319 5.30 -6.53 29.21
N ARG A 320 5.91 -7.70 29.11
CA ARG A 320 7.36 -7.90 29.29
C ARG A 320 8.05 -8.08 27.95
N GLU A 321 9.33 -7.80 27.93
CA GLU A 321 10.22 -8.22 26.84
C GLU A 321 10.07 -9.73 26.59
N GLY A 322 10.08 -10.14 25.31
CA GLY A 322 9.85 -11.52 24.89
C GLY A 322 8.38 -11.92 24.77
N GLU A 323 7.43 -11.11 25.28
CA GLU A 323 6.01 -11.44 25.15
C GLU A 323 5.51 -11.29 23.71
N ARG A 324 4.62 -12.22 23.33
CA ARG A 324 3.95 -12.22 22.02
C ARG A 324 2.77 -11.26 22.04
N VAL A 325 2.73 -10.37 21.05
CA VAL A 325 1.68 -9.35 20.86
C VAL A 325 1.15 -9.34 19.44
N CYS A 326 -0.07 -8.83 19.26
CA CYS A 326 -0.63 -8.54 17.94
C CYS A 326 -0.20 -7.15 17.47
N TYR A 327 0.01 -6.99 16.17
CA TYR A 327 0.28 -5.70 15.55
C TYR A 327 -0.27 -5.63 14.13
N ILE A 328 -0.50 -4.42 13.62
CA ILE A 328 -0.78 -4.14 12.22
C ILE A 328 0.37 -3.32 11.63
N LYS A 329 0.76 -3.62 10.39
CA LYS A 329 1.74 -2.78 9.64
C LYS A 329 1.08 -1.50 9.12
N ILE A 330 1.85 -0.41 9.21
CA ILE A 330 1.44 0.91 8.71
C ILE A 330 2.38 1.40 7.62
#